data_107df7baacbae3d63c26a05217650279
#
_entry.id   107df7baacbae3d63c26a05217650279
#
_cell.length_a   1.000
_cell.length_b   1.000
_cell.length_c   1.000
_cell.angle_alpha   90.00
_cell.angle_beta   90.00
_cell.angle_gamma   90.00
#
_symmetry.space_group_name_H-M   'P 1'
#
loop_
_entity.id
_entity.type
_entity.pdbx_description
1 polymer ?
#
loop_
_entity_poly.entity_id
_entity_poly.type
_entity_poly.pdbx_seq_one_letter_code
_entity_poly.pdbx_strand_id
1 'polypeptide(L)'
;MEKSEKHYDVIFAGNYTKDTIITPAGTRQVDGGGMNYAAHAGKALGLRGAVVTRLAKEDDHVVQMLRTDGIDCYPIYSPSSTLMTLEYKTLDVDKRDLYVTHTAGTIHPEHL
;
A
#
# COMPACT_ATOMS: atom_id res chain seq x y z
N MET A 1 17.78 18.60 -9.98
CA MET A 1 16.80 18.61 -8.93
C MET A 1 17.40 18.14 -7.62
N GLU A 2 17.19 18.91 -6.58
CA GLU A 2 17.81 18.66 -5.29
C GLU A 2 16.88 17.86 -4.38
N LYS A 3 16.96 16.53 -4.47
CA LYS A 3 16.15 15.66 -3.61
C LYS A 3 16.46 15.84 -2.13
N SER A 4 17.73 16.18 -1.85
CA SER A 4 18.19 16.41 -0.48
C SER A 4 17.53 17.62 0.20
N GLU A 5 16.88 18.50 -0.56
CA GLU A 5 16.17 19.64 0.00
C GLU A 5 14.83 19.27 0.62
N LYS A 6 14.32 18.09 0.31
CA LYS A 6 13.07 17.61 0.92
C LYS A 6 13.38 16.91 2.22
N HIS A 7 12.73 17.39 3.27
CA HIS A 7 12.84 16.82 4.60
C HIS A 7 11.50 16.24 5.04
N TYR A 8 11.53 15.02 5.54
CA TYR A 8 10.36 14.34 6.05
C TYR A 8 10.50 14.06 7.54
N ASP A 9 9.40 14.17 8.24
CA ASP A 9 9.32 13.76 9.65
C ASP A 9 9.33 12.23 9.75
N VAL A 10 8.75 11.56 8.74
CA VAL A 10 8.61 10.13 8.75
C VAL A 10 8.54 9.59 7.31
N ILE A 11 9.10 8.41 7.11
CA ILE A 11 8.99 7.67 5.85
C ILE A 11 8.31 6.34 6.16
N PHE A 12 7.23 6.06 5.45
CA PHE A 12 6.52 4.80 5.56
C PHE A 12 6.93 3.89 4.39
N ALA A 13 7.57 2.78 4.70
CA ALA A 13 7.98 1.80 3.70
C ALA A 13 7.12 0.56 3.83
N GLY A 14 6.47 0.17 2.75
CA GLY A 14 5.64 -1.02 2.73
C GLY A 14 5.04 -1.25 1.37
N ASN A 15 4.76 -2.51 1.05
CA ASN A 15 4.18 -2.85 -0.23
C ASN A 15 2.69 -2.52 -0.27
N TYR A 16 2.28 -1.94 -1.38
CA TYR A 16 0.87 -1.89 -1.74
C TYR A 16 0.35 -3.33 -1.90
N THR A 17 -0.86 -3.60 -1.45
CA THR A 17 -1.51 -4.88 -1.66
C THR A 17 -2.83 -4.68 -2.40
N LYS A 18 -3.07 -5.54 -3.38
CA LYS A 18 -4.35 -5.62 -4.06
C LYS A 18 -5.11 -6.76 -3.40
N ASP A 19 -6.12 -6.42 -2.62
CA ASP A 19 -6.83 -7.36 -1.77
C ASP A 19 -8.14 -7.78 -2.41
N THR A 20 -8.33 -9.08 -2.56
CA THR A 20 -9.61 -9.66 -2.95
C THR A 20 -10.29 -10.15 -1.67
N ILE A 21 -11.47 -9.61 -1.39
CA ILE A 21 -12.23 -9.95 -0.19
C ILE A 21 -13.44 -10.78 -0.60
N ILE A 22 -13.47 -12.01 -0.14
CA ILE A 22 -14.54 -12.98 -0.40
C ILE A 22 -15.35 -13.16 0.86
N THR A 23 -16.66 -12.90 0.77
CA THR A 23 -17.61 -13.08 1.87
C THR A 23 -18.82 -13.88 1.38
N PRO A 24 -19.68 -14.37 2.26
CA PRO A 24 -20.94 -15.00 1.85
C PRO A 24 -21.82 -14.09 0.99
N ALA A 25 -21.67 -12.76 1.09
CA ALA A 25 -22.45 -11.81 0.32
C ALA A 25 -21.86 -11.49 -1.05
N GLY A 26 -20.60 -11.87 -1.33
CA GLY A 26 -19.95 -11.65 -2.62
C GLY A 26 -18.47 -11.40 -2.52
N THR A 27 -17.90 -10.96 -3.63
CA THR A 27 -16.47 -10.73 -3.79
C THR A 27 -16.22 -9.29 -4.22
N ARG A 28 -15.20 -8.65 -3.64
CA ARG A 28 -14.77 -7.30 -4.04
C ARG A 28 -13.25 -7.19 -3.96
N GLN A 29 -12.72 -6.22 -4.70
CA GLN A 29 -11.31 -5.86 -4.60
C GLN A 29 -11.16 -4.50 -3.96
N VAL A 30 -10.14 -4.37 -3.10
CA VAL A 30 -9.80 -3.11 -2.46
C VAL A 30 -8.29 -2.90 -2.51
N ASP A 31 -7.89 -1.64 -2.54
CA ASP A 31 -6.48 -1.27 -2.40
C ASP A 31 -6.12 -1.31 -0.92
N GLY A 32 -5.07 -2.04 -0.59
CA GLY A 32 -4.62 -2.23 0.77
C GLY A 32 -3.17 -1.81 0.97
N GLY A 33 -2.62 -2.25 2.09
CA GLY A 33 -1.25 -1.95 2.49
C GLY A 33 -1.20 -1.03 3.69
N GLY A 34 -0.47 -1.47 4.72
CA GLY A 34 -0.35 -0.71 5.98
C GLY A 34 0.25 0.68 5.80
N MET A 35 1.16 0.85 4.79
CA MET A 35 1.79 2.14 4.52
C MET A 35 0.77 3.22 4.11
N ASN A 36 -0.30 2.83 3.43
CA ASN A 36 -1.33 3.76 3.00
C ASN A 36 -2.09 4.33 4.20
N TYR A 37 -2.53 3.47 5.09
CA TYR A 37 -3.22 3.89 6.32
C TYR A 37 -2.31 4.71 7.22
N ALA A 38 -1.06 4.27 7.39
CA ALA A 38 -0.09 4.96 8.22
C ALA A 38 0.23 6.36 7.69
N ALA A 39 0.37 6.50 6.36
CA ALA A 39 0.68 7.77 5.72
C ALA A 39 -0.46 8.79 5.91
N HIS A 40 -1.70 8.36 5.75
CA HIS A 40 -2.84 9.24 5.95
C HIS A 40 -3.01 9.63 7.42
N ALA A 41 -2.76 8.70 8.35
CA ALA A 41 -2.78 9.00 9.77
C ALA A 41 -1.69 10.00 10.14
N GLY A 42 -0.49 9.83 9.61
CA GLY A 42 0.61 10.78 9.84
C GLY A 42 0.27 12.17 9.34
N LYS A 43 -0.31 12.27 8.16
CA LYS A 43 -0.73 13.57 7.60
C LYS A 43 -1.79 14.22 8.49
N ALA A 44 -2.76 13.46 8.96
CA ALA A 44 -3.80 13.98 9.84
C ALA A 44 -3.22 14.52 11.16
N LEU A 45 -2.08 14.00 11.59
CA LEU A 45 -1.36 14.47 12.77
C LEU A 45 -0.43 15.65 12.47
N GLY A 46 -0.39 16.15 11.24
CA GLY A 46 0.45 17.26 10.85
C GLY A 46 1.89 16.88 10.52
N LEU A 47 2.18 15.59 10.38
CA LEU A 47 3.52 15.13 10.03
C LEU A 47 3.73 15.22 8.52
N ARG A 48 4.95 15.59 8.14
CA ARG A 48 5.37 15.58 6.75
C ARG A 48 5.93 14.20 6.43
N GLY A 49 5.17 13.41 5.70
CA GLY A 49 5.50 12.02 5.42
C GLY A 49 5.74 11.75 3.94
N ALA A 50 6.46 10.66 3.69
CA ALA A 50 6.61 10.09 2.37
C ALA A 50 6.33 8.60 2.43
N VAL A 51 5.92 8.04 1.29
CA VAL A 51 5.67 6.61 1.13
C VAL A 51 6.66 6.05 0.13
N VAL A 52 7.31 4.95 0.48
CA VAL A 52 8.08 4.12 -0.43
C VAL A 52 7.34 2.80 -0.54
N THR A 53 6.91 2.45 -1.75
CA THR A 53 6.11 1.26 -1.97
C THR A 53 6.53 0.56 -3.25
N ARG A 54 6.32 -0.73 -3.30
CA ARG A 54 6.60 -1.57 -4.45
C ARG A 54 5.29 -2.09 -5.02
N LEU A 55 5.09 -1.93 -6.33
CA LEU A 55 3.83 -2.29 -6.98
C LEU A 55 4.03 -2.46 -8.47
N ALA A 56 3.04 -3.06 -9.14
CA ALA A 56 3.02 -3.12 -10.59
C ALA A 56 2.65 -1.76 -11.18
N LYS A 57 3.16 -1.48 -12.38
CA LYS A 57 2.88 -0.23 -13.11
C LYS A 57 1.38 -0.04 -13.37
N GLU A 58 0.66 -1.12 -13.61
CA GLU A 58 -0.78 -1.09 -13.85
C GLU A 58 -1.58 -0.56 -12.65
N ASP A 59 -0.98 -0.57 -11.45
CA ASP A 59 -1.60 -0.11 -10.22
C ASP A 59 -1.17 1.32 -9.85
N ASP A 60 -0.61 2.06 -10.80
CA ASP A 60 -0.09 3.42 -10.57
C ASP A 60 -1.14 4.41 -10.04
N HIS A 61 -2.42 4.09 -10.17
CA HIS A 61 -3.49 4.90 -9.60
C HIS A 61 -3.30 5.13 -8.09
N VAL A 62 -2.71 4.17 -7.39
CA VAL A 62 -2.43 4.27 -5.96
C VAL A 62 -1.41 5.37 -5.69
N VAL A 63 -0.36 5.44 -6.51
CA VAL A 63 0.66 6.49 -6.42
C VAL A 63 0.05 7.86 -6.65
N GLN A 64 -0.79 7.97 -7.68
CA GLN A 64 -1.44 9.23 -8.01
C GLN A 64 -2.43 9.67 -6.93
N MET A 65 -3.13 8.72 -6.34
CA MET A 65 -4.05 8.99 -5.23
C MET A 65 -3.31 9.56 -4.02
N LEU A 66 -2.19 8.96 -3.64
CA LEU A 66 -1.37 9.46 -2.53
C LEU A 66 -0.87 10.88 -2.81
N ARG A 67 -0.37 11.13 -4.01
CA ARG A 67 0.11 12.46 -4.41
C ARG A 67 -0.99 13.50 -4.42
N THR A 68 -2.18 13.12 -4.88
CA THR A 68 -3.35 13.99 -4.86
C THR A 68 -3.73 14.36 -3.42
N ASP A 69 -3.57 13.44 -2.49
CA ASP A 69 -3.83 13.68 -1.07
C ASP A 69 -2.69 14.43 -0.38
N GLY A 70 -1.68 14.86 -1.13
CA GLY A 70 -0.58 15.66 -0.59
C GLY A 70 0.49 14.83 0.11
N ILE A 71 0.57 13.55 -0.18
CA ILE A 71 1.58 12.64 0.37
C ILE A 71 2.58 12.30 -0.74
N ASP A 72 3.86 12.59 -0.52
CA ASP A 72 4.90 12.23 -1.48
C ASP A 72 5.02 10.71 -1.55
N CYS A 73 5.05 10.18 -2.77
CA CYS A 73 5.15 8.75 -2.99
C CYS A 73 6.27 8.45 -3.98
N TYR A 74 7.12 7.52 -3.59
CA TYR A 74 8.26 7.04 -4.39
C TYR A 74 8.01 5.58 -4.74
N PRO A 75 7.45 5.29 -5.92
CA PRO A 75 7.16 3.92 -6.31
C PRO A 75 8.39 3.19 -6.82
N ILE A 76 8.45 1.90 -6.54
CA ILE A 76 9.40 0.98 -7.15
C ILE A 76 8.56 -0.01 -7.95
N TYR A 77 8.62 0.10 -9.27
CA TYR A 77 7.76 -0.72 -10.12
C TYR A 77 8.32 -2.13 -10.26
N SER A 78 7.43 -3.10 -10.16
CA SER A 78 7.71 -4.53 -10.25
C SER A 78 6.76 -5.18 -11.25
N PRO A 79 7.06 -6.37 -11.75
CA PRO A 79 6.17 -7.08 -12.68
C PRO A 79 4.79 -7.34 -12.09
N SER A 80 4.68 -7.47 -10.77
CA SER A 80 3.42 -7.72 -10.07
C SER A 80 3.35 -6.91 -8.79
N SER A 81 2.15 -6.47 -8.43
CA SER A 81 1.85 -6.03 -7.08
C SER A 81 1.69 -7.24 -6.17
N THR A 82 1.72 -7.02 -4.85
CA THR A 82 1.38 -8.05 -3.89
C THR A 82 -0.12 -8.31 -3.96
N LEU A 83 -0.50 -9.53 -4.23
CA LEU A 83 -1.89 -9.95 -4.34
C LEU A 83 -2.27 -10.79 -3.13
N MET A 84 -3.32 -10.38 -2.44
CA MET A 84 -3.81 -11.08 -1.27
C MET A 84 -5.29 -11.39 -1.43
N THR A 85 -5.69 -12.52 -0.88
CA THR A 85 -7.10 -12.91 -0.82
C THR A 85 -7.47 -13.16 0.63
N LEU A 86 -8.53 -12.50 1.08
CA LEU A 86 -9.10 -12.70 2.40
C LEU A 86 -10.47 -13.33 2.21
N GLU A 87 -10.62 -14.54 2.73
CA GLU A 87 -11.87 -15.29 2.60
C GLU A 87 -12.56 -15.42 3.96
N TYR A 88 -13.77 -14.87 4.02
CA TYR A 88 -14.65 -14.98 5.18
C TYR A 88 -15.74 -15.97 4.82
N LYS A 89 -15.65 -17.19 5.35
CA LYS A 89 -16.62 -18.26 5.03
C LYS A 89 -17.93 -18.11 5.80
N THR A 90 -17.93 -17.31 6.86
CA THR A 90 -19.08 -17.04 7.71
C THR A 90 -19.22 -15.55 7.96
N LEU A 91 -20.25 -15.13 8.68
CA LEU A 91 -20.41 -13.74 9.10
C LEU A 91 -19.51 -13.35 10.27
N ASP A 92 -18.75 -14.29 10.83
CA ASP A 92 -17.80 -14.01 11.90
C ASP A 92 -16.54 -13.38 11.31
N VAL A 93 -16.39 -12.07 11.46
CA VAL A 93 -15.28 -11.29 10.90
C VAL A 93 -13.92 -11.63 11.52
N ASP A 94 -13.89 -12.33 12.64
CA ASP A 94 -12.66 -12.77 13.27
C ASP A 94 -12.12 -14.08 12.66
N LYS A 95 -12.92 -14.76 11.84
CA LYS A 95 -12.55 -16.01 11.18
C LYS A 95 -12.39 -15.78 9.70
N ARG A 96 -11.13 -15.72 9.27
CA ARG A 96 -10.79 -15.53 7.86
C ARG A 96 -9.57 -16.36 7.48
N ASP A 97 -9.53 -16.72 6.22
CA ASP A 97 -8.34 -17.32 5.61
C ASP A 97 -7.63 -16.25 4.79
N LEU A 98 -6.31 -16.19 4.89
CA LEU A 98 -5.49 -15.23 4.16
C LEU A 98 -4.55 -15.98 3.22
N TYR A 99 -4.60 -15.62 1.95
CA TYR A 99 -3.72 -16.18 0.92
C TYR A 99 -2.92 -15.07 0.27
N VAL A 100 -1.61 -15.26 0.16
CA VAL A 100 -0.73 -14.38 -0.61
C VAL A 100 -0.35 -15.12 -1.88
N THR A 101 -0.89 -14.69 -3.01
CA THR A 101 -0.72 -15.39 -4.29
C THR A 101 0.44 -14.85 -5.10
N HIS A 102 0.76 -13.57 -4.95
CA HIS A 102 1.90 -12.92 -5.61
C HIS A 102 2.51 -11.90 -4.67
N THR A 103 3.81 -11.66 -4.82
CA THR A 103 4.49 -10.60 -4.08
C THR A 103 5.19 -9.64 -5.06
N ALA A 104 5.22 -8.37 -4.70
CA ALA A 104 5.94 -7.37 -5.48
C ALA A 104 7.46 -7.45 -5.26
N GLY A 105 7.87 -8.09 -4.18
CA GLY A 105 9.27 -8.20 -3.81
C GLY A 105 9.62 -7.37 -2.58
N THR A 106 10.90 -7.34 -2.26
CA THR A 106 11.40 -6.70 -1.04
C THR A 106 11.76 -5.24 -1.29
N ILE A 107 11.46 -4.38 -0.33
CA ILE A 107 11.96 -3.01 -0.30
C ILE A 107 13.33 -3.05 0.40
N HIS A 108 14.36 -2.57 -0.27
CA HIS A 108 15.73 -2.57 0.26
C HIS A 108 16.11 -1.20 0.82
N PRO A 109 17.11 -1.13 1.73
CA PRO A 109 17.53 0.14 2.30
C PRO A 109 17.91 1.21 1.27
N GLU A 110 18.49 0.83 0.13
CA GLU A 110 18.82 1.76 -0.95
C GLU A 110 17.61 2.42 -1.60
N HIS A 111 16.41 1.89 -1.39
CA HIS A 111 15.18 2.49 -1.88
C HIS A 111 14.73 3.69 -1.02
N LEU A 112 15.25 3.78 0.17
CA LEU A 112 14.91 4.85 1.10
C LEU A 112 15.89 6.02 0.93
#